data_c9df656a2de7114aebbc42dbe82d97b9
#
_entry.id   c9df656a2de7114aebbc42dbe82d97b9
#
_cell.length_a   1.000
_cell.length_b   1.000
_cell.length_c   1.000
_cell.angle_alpha   90.00
_cell.angle_beta   90.00
_cell.angle_gamma   90.00
#
_symmetry.space_group_name_H-M   'P 1'
#
loop_
_entity.id
_entity.type
_entity.pdbx_description
1 polymer ?
#
loop_
_entity_poly.entity_id
_entity_poly.type
_entity_poly.pdbx_seq_one_letter_code
_entity_poly.pdbx_strand_id
1 'polypeptide(L)' 'MNEYVVGFNNDGILVREQVTATDKEQAKAEAQPLHPDLQIIFVKWLKQGGTE' A
#
# COMPACT_ATOMS: atom_id res chain seq x y z
N MET A 1 -7.46 -12.72 0.86
CA MET A 1 -6.70 -11.55 0.41
C MET A 1 -5.63 -11.20 1.43
N ASN A 2 -4.62 -10.51 1.01
CA ASN A 2 -3.50 -10.16 1.88
C ASN A 2 -3.57 -8.69 2.26
N GLU A 3 -2.99 -8.36 3.40
CA GLU A 3 -2.86 -6.97 3.83
C GLU A 3 -1.45 -6.49 3.55
N TYR A 4 -1.37 -5.32 2.96
CA TYR A 4 -0.10 -4.70 2.59
C TYR A 4 -0.05 -3.29 3.16
N VAL A 5 1.17 -2.82 3.41
CA VAL A 5 1.38 -1.41 3.67
C VAL A 5 2.13 -0.82 2.48
N VAL A 6 1.63 0.30 1.99
CA VAL A 6 2.23 0.99 0.86
C VAL A 6 2.80 2.30 1.37
N GLY A 7 4.09 2.51 1.11
CA GLY A 7 4.77 3.73 1.53
C GLY A 7 4.84 4.72 0.39
N PHE A 8 4.54 5.98 0.71
CA PHE A 8 4.60 7.09 -0.24
C PHE A 8 5.60 8.12 0.25
N ASN A 9 6.21 8.81 -0.69
CA ASN A 9 7.08 9.92 -0.37
C ASN A 9 6.32 11.23 -0.55
N ASN A 10 6.14 11.94 0.54
CA ASN A 10 5.49 13.24 0.53
C ASN A 10 6.51 14.29 0.92
N ASP A 11 7.28 14.74 -0.06
CA ASP A 11 8.28 15.79 0.14
C ASP A 11 9.24 15.44 1.26
N GLY A 12 9.74 14.21 1.24
CA GLY A 12 10.67 13.71 2.24
C GLY A 12 10.02 13.12 3.47
N ILE A 13 8.70 13.19 3.55
CA ILE A 13 7.97 12.63 4.68
C ILE A 13 7.32 11.32 4.24
N LEU A 14 7.51 10.28 5.04
CA LEU A 14 6.94 8.97 4.74
C LEU A 14 5.46 8.94 5.13
N VAL A 15 4.62 8.63 4.16
CA VAL A 15 3.18 8.42 4.38
C VAL A 15 2.90 6.95 4.10
N ARG A 16 2.22 6.28 5.02
CA ARG A 16 1.92 4.86 4.89
C ARG A 16 0.42 4.65 4.84
N GLU A 17 -0.01 3.75 3.95
CA GLU A 17 -1.40 3.37 3.83
C GLU A 17 -1.50 1.86 3.86
N GLN A 18 -2.48 1.35 4.56
CA GLN A 18 -2.72 -0.09 4.61
C GLN A 18 -3.84 -0.43 3.65
N VAL A 19 -3.59 -1.40 2.77
CA VAL A 19 -4.57 -1.81 1.78
C VAL A 19 -4.69 -3.33 1.79
N THR A 20 -5.83 -3.82 1.33
CA THR A 20 -6.08 -5.25 1.16
C THR A 20 -6.06 -5.55 -0.33
N ALA A 21 -5.29 -6.55 -0.72
CA ALA A 21 -5.14 -6.89 -2.14
C ALA A 21 -4.70 -8.34 -2.28
N THR A 22 -4.77 -8.86 -3.51
CA THR A 22 -4.36 -10.23 -3.78
C THR A 22 -2.85 -10.36 -3.96
N ASP A 23 -2.19 -9.28 -4.40
CA ASP A 23 -0.76 -9.28 -4.59
C ASP A 23 -0.24 -7.84 -4.52
N LYS A 24 1.09 -7.69 -4.64
CA LYS A 24 1.71 -6.38 -4.51
C LYS A 24 1.29 -5.43 -5.64
N GLU A 25 1.13 -5.95 -6.84
CA GLU A 25 0.72 -5.13 -7.97
C GLU A 25 -0.65 -4.52 -7.71
N GLN A 26 -1.57 -5.33 -7.23
CA GLN A 26 -2.90 -4.84 -6.92
C GLN A 26 -2.85 -3.86 -5.75
N ALA A 27 -1.99 -4.13 -4.76
CA ALA A 27 -1.85 -3.23 -3.63
C ALA A 27 -1.44 -1.84 -4.07
N LYS A 28 -0.50 -1.74 -5.01
CA LYS A 28 -0.11 -0.45 -5.57
C LYS A 28 -1.28 0.23 -6.27
N ALA A 29 -2.02 -0.54 -7.07
CA ALA A 29 -3.14 0.00 -7.81
C ALA A 29 -4.24 0.50 -6.87
N GLU A 30 -4.44 -0.19 -5.75
CA GLU A 30 -5.43 0.23 -4.78
C GLU A 30 -5.00 1.45 -3.99
N ALA A 31 -3.70 1.55 -3.72
CA ALA A 31 -3.19 2.63 -2.88
C ALA A 31 -2.99 3.93 -3.63
N GLN A 32 -2.60 3.86 -4.90
CA GLN A 32 -2.26 5.06 -5.66
C GLN A 32 -3.37 6.10 -5.67
N PRO A 33 -4.65 5.73 -5.86
CA PRO A 33 -5.74 6.72 -5.85
C PRO A 33 -5.92 7.42 -4.51
N LEU A 34 -5.42 6.86 -3.43
CA LEU A 34 -5.51 7.50 -2.11
C LEU A 34 -4.60 8.71 -2.03
N HIS A 35 -3.48 8.66 -2.76
CA HIS A 35 -2.52 9.76 -2.80
C HIS A 35 -2.02 9.90 -4.24
N PRO A 36 -2.87 10.41 -5.13
CA PRO A 36 -2.51 10.43 -6.56
C PRO A 36 -1.32 11.32 -6.88
N ASP A 37 -1.02 12.27 -6.00
CA ASP A 37 0.11 13.19 -6.22
C ASP A 37 1.42 12.65 -5.66
N LEU A 38 1.38 11.55 -4.91
CA LEU A 38 2.57 11.05 -4.24
C LEU A 38 3.13 9.85 -4.97
N GLN A 39 4.43 9.64 -4.80
CA GLN A 39 5.12 8.53 -5.42
C GLN A 39 5.21 7.37 -4.43
N ILE A 40 4.87 6.17 -4.88
CA ILE A 40 5.03 4.96 -4.08
C ILE A 40 6.50 4.61 -4.03
N ILE A 41 7.02 4.39 -2.82
CA ILE A 41 8.42 4.04 -2.65
C ILE A 41 8.61 2.59 -2.18
N PHE A 42 7.58 1.98 -1.58
CA PHE A 42 7.65 0.56 -1.27
C PHE A 42 6.26 -0.01 -1.06
N VAL A 43 6.19 -1.34 -1.16
CA VAL A 43 5.00 -2.10 -0.82
C VAL A 43 5.47 -3.27 0.03
N LYS A 44 4.87 -3.43 1.21
CA LYS A 44 5.29 -4.48 2.13
C LYS A 44 4.10 -5.35 2.50
N TRP A 45 4.28 -6.67 2.40
CA TRP A 45 3.27 -7.62 2.84
C TRP A 45 3.22 -7.63 4.37
N LEU A 46 2.04 -7.55 4.94
CA LEU A 46 1.86 -7.59 6.38
C LEU A 46 1.39 -8.96 6.84
N LYS A 47 0.26 -9.40 6.32
CA LYS A 47 -0.32 -10.66 6.71
C LYS A 47 -1.43 -11.02 5.75
N GLN A 48 -1.87 -12.27 5.84
CA GLN A 48 -3.03 -12.69 5.10
C GLN A 48 -4.26 -12.23 5.86
N GLY A 49 -5.05 -11.38 5.22
CA GLY A 49 -6.22 -10.83 5.85
C GLY A 49 -7.44 -11.72 5.69
N GLY A 50 -8.45 -11.43 6.48
CA GLY A 50 -9.75 -12.04 6.32
C GLY A 50 -9.89 -13.41 6.90
N THR A 51 -8.91 -13.89 7.60
CA THR A 51 -8.97 -15.22 8.19
C THR A 51 -9.05 -15.10 9.68
N GLU A 52 -9.66 -15.87 10.21
CA GLU A 52 -9.63 -15.77 11.54
C GLU A 52 -9.75 -16.81 12.09
#